data_321116b571a13fe897803368e5c8ee2c
#
_entry.id   321116b571a13fe897803368e5c8ee2c
#
_cell.length_a   1.000
_cell.length_b   1.000
_cell.length_c   1.000
_cell.angle_alpha   90.00
_cell.angle_beta   90.00
_cell.angle_gamma   90.00
#
_symmetry.space_group_name_H-M   'P 1'
#
loop_
_entity.id
_entity.type
_entity.pdbx_description
1 polymer ?
#
loop_
_entity_poly.entity_id
_entity_poly.type
_entity_poly.pdbx_seq_one_letter_code
_entity_poly.pdbx_strand_id
1 'polypeptide(L)'
;MFLSNEPAEKREYQNHPQGVAEAVCVDAFTREIVTKDGETKTKLVLVFETDKKMEANAEGVQKNFCIWDWNNVPQSILNENGNLHKRLKQWGIDFSSGFNALEDFEKAVLNRPATLTIVHGTGENGTVYDNIAACLPVDGEGFQPTGAYTRQKDRDADPY
;
A
#
# COMPACT_ATOMS: atom_id res chain seq x y z
N MET A 1 16.05 15.35 30.79
CA MET A 1 17.34 14.67 30.48
C MET A 1 17.59 14.76 29.00
N PHE A 2 18.79 15.15 28.61
CA PHE A 2 19.13 15.32 27.19
C PHE A 2 19.10 14.03 26.39
N LEU A 3 19.60 12.94 26.98
CA LEU A 3 19.55 11.60 26.39
C LEU A 3 18.91 10.67 27.40
N SER A 4 17.74 10.16 27.06
CA SER A 4 17.04 9.19 27.90
C SER A 4 17.60 7.80 27.64
N ASN A 5 17.75 7.01 28.68
CA ASN A 5 18.05 5.59 28.60
C ASN A 5 16.80 4.71 28.67
N GLU A 6 15.62 5.33 28.65
CA GLU A 6 14.38 4.56 28.58
C GLU A 6 14.30 3.85 27.23
N PRO A 7 13.81 2.60 27.20
CA PRO A 7 13.59 1.92 25.94
C PRO A 7 12.65 2.75 25.07
N ALA A 8 12.99 2.91 23.79
CA ALA A 8 12.08 3.51 22.84
C ALA A 8 10.78 2.70 22.82
N GLU A 9 9.64 3.40 22.84
CA GLU A 9 8.36 2.73 22.66
C GLU A 9 8.41 1.98 21.33
N LYS A 10 8.32 0.67 21.41
CA LYS A 10 8.13 -0.15 20.23
C LYS A 10 6.71 0.12 19.75
N ARG A 11 6.58 0.79 18.60
CA ARG A 11 5.32 0.78 17.88
C ARG A 11 5.07 -0.67 17.49
N GLU A 12 4.13 -1.30 18.17
CA GLU A 12 3.69 -2.61 17.75
C GLU A 12 2.97 -2.44 16.41
N TYR A 13 3.57 -3.03 15.37
CA TYR A 13 2.93 -3.08 14.08
C TYR A 13 1.77 -4.07 14.17
N GLN A 14 0.55 -3.57 13.93
CA GLN A 14 -0.62 -4.43 13.86
C GLN A 14 -0.74 -5.01 12.48
N ASN A 15 -0.71 -6.34 12.40
CA ASN A 15 -0.93 -7.02 11.13
C ASN A 15 -2.41 -7.07 10.79
N HIS A 16 -2.70 -6.87 9.51
CA HIS A 16 -4.03 -7.06 8.96
C HIS A 16 -4.46 -8.52 9.12
N PRO A 17 -5.72 -8.81 9.46
CA PRO A 17 -6.20 -10.18 9.46
C PRO A 17 -6.02 -10.86 8.10
N GLN A 18 -5.60 -12.11 8.08
CA GLN A 18 -5.55 -12.89 6.85
C GLN A 18 -6.95 -13.16 6.32
N GLY A 19 -7.08 -13.25 5.01
CA GLY A 19 -8.33 -13.55 4.35
C GLY A 19 -8.77 -12.45 3.41
N VAL A 20 -10.04 -12.41 3.10
CA VAL A 20 -10.63 -11.49 2.14
C VAL A 20 -11.05 -10.20 2.83
N ALA A 21 -10.73 -9.06 2.20
CA ALA A 21 -11.13 -7.73 2.66
C ALA A 21 -11.60 -6.90 1.48
N GLU A 22 -12.64 -6.11 1.69
CA GLU A 22 -13.03 -5.08 0.75
C GLU A 22 -12.14 -3.87 0.95
N ALA A 23 -11.69 -3.27 -0.15
CA ALA A 23 -10.70 -2.20 -0.10
C ALA A 23 -10.94 -1.15 -1.17
N VAL A 24 -10.23 -0.04 -1.04
CA VAL A 24 -10.21 1.02 -2.04
C VAL A 24 -8.81 1.60 -2.09
N CYS A 25 -8.33 1.91 -3.28
CA CYS A 25 -7.02 2.55 -3.45
C CYS A 25 -7.12 4.02 -3.03
N VAL A 26 -6.35 4.41 -2.03
CA VAL A 26 -6.36 5.78 -1.49
C VAL A 26 -5.11 6.56 -1.82
N ASP A 27 -4.08 5.91 -2.32
CA ASP A 27 -2.84 6.58 -2.71
C ASP A 27 -2.05 5.78 -3.73
N ALA A 28 -1.25 6.48 -4.51
CA ALA A 28 -0.25 5.92 -5.40
C ALA A 28 0.91 6.91 -5.47
N PHE A 29 2.12 6.46 -5.20
CA PHE A 29 3.30 7.32 -5.21
C PHE A 29 4.55 6.50 -5.50
N THR A 30 5.62 7.19 -5.85
CA THR A 30 6.92 6.56 -6.01
C THR A 30 7.78 6.84 -4.79
N ARG A 31 8.64 5.89 -4.46
CA ARG A 31 9.59 6.03 -3.35
C ARG A 31 10.93 5.40 -3.76
N GLU A 32 12.01 6.13 -3.49
CA GLU A 32 13.34 5.60 -3.68
C GLU A 32 13.76 4.82 -2.44
N ILE A 33 14.32 3.63 -2.66
CA ILE A 33 14.91 2.82 -1.60
C ILE A 33 16.36 2.52 -1.94
N VAL A 34 17.19 2.34 -0.93
CA VAL A 34 18.58 1.90 -1.10
C VAL A 34 18.62 0.41 -0.77
N THR A 35 19.11 -0.39 -1.73
CA THR A 35 19.26 -1.84 -1.53
C THR A 35 20.49 -2.15 -0.68
N LYS A 36 20.61 -3.41 -0.25
CA LYS A 36 21.78 -3.89 0.51
C LYS A 36 23.09 -3.68 -0.25
N ASP A 37 23.03 -3.70 -1.59
CA ASP A 37 24.20 -3.50 -2.47
C ASP A 37 24.52 -2.02 -2.69
N GLY A 38 23.80 -1.10 -2.05
CA GLY A 38 23.99 0.33 -2.19
C GLY A 38 23.35 0.94 -3.42
N GLU A 39 22.61 0.18 -4.20
CA GLU A 39 21.88 0.69 -5.36
C GLU A 39 20.60 1.40 -4.95
N THR A 40 20.29 2.51 -5.62
CA THR A 40 19.02 3.19 -5.45
C THR A 40 18.01 2.63 -6.44
N LYS A 41 16.86 2.20 -5.94
CA LYS A 41 15.75 1.73 -6.77
C LYS A 41 14.50 2.55 -6.48
N THR A 42 13.76 2.84 -7.55
CA THR A 42 12.46 3.50 -7.41
C THR A 42 11.37 2.43 -7.35
N LYS A 43 10.53 2.51 -6.35
CA LYS A 43 9.36 1.66 -6.19
C LYS A 43 8.09 2.46 -6.45
N LEU A 44 7.09 1.80 -7.00
CA LEU A 44 5.74 2.33 -7.09
C LEU A 44 4.90 1.68 -5.99
N VAL A 45 4.31 2.51 -5.15
CA VAL A 45 3.53 2.06 -4.00
C VAL A 45 2.07 2.38 -4.22
N LEU A 46 1.23 1.37 -4.09
CA LEU A 46 -0.22 1.53 -4.00
C LEU A 46 -0.62 1.39 -2.54
N VAL A 47 -1.50 2.25 -2.06
CA VAL A 47 -2.05 2.13 -0.70
C VAL A 47 -3.52 1.82 -0.78
N PHE A 48 -3.93 0.75 -0.11
CA PHE A 48 -5.33 0.34 -0.03
C PHE A 48 -5.84 0.50 1.39
N GLU A 49 -6.92 1.25 1.56
CA GLU A 49 -7.68 1.25 2.80
C GLU A 49 -8.67 0.10 2.75
N THR A 50 -8.73 -0.70 3.81
CA THR A 50 -9.61 -1.87 3.86
C THR A 50 -10.77 -1.64 4.84
N ASP A 51 -11.78 -2.51 4.76
CA ASP A 51 -12.93 -2.50 5.68
C ASP A 51 -12.62 -3.11 7.04
N LYS A 52 -11.40 -3.61 7.25
CA LYS A 52 -10.97 -4.16 8.54
C LYS A 52 -10.42 -3.04 9.40
N LYS A 53 -10.77 -3.07 10.68
CA LYS A 53 -10.37 -2.02 11.63
C LYS A 53 -9.22 -2.48 12.49
N MET A 54 -8.29 -1.57 12.72
CA MET A 54 -7.22 -1.75 13.69
C MET A 54 -7.80 -1.72 15.11
N GLU A 55 -7.03 -2.21 16.08
CA GLU A 55 -7.40 -2.02 17.48
C GLU A 55 -7.49 -0.53 17.83
N ALA A 56 -8.40 -0.20 18.75
CA ALA A 56 -8.54 1.18 19.20
C ALA A 56 -7.21 1.66 19.81
N ASN A 57 -6.88 2.93 19.51
CA ASN A 57 -5.71 3.56 20.14
C ASN A 57 -6.06 3.96 21.59
N ALA A 58 -5.09 4.60 22.29
CA ALA A 58 -5.28 5.03 23.68
C ALA A 58 -6.46 6.00 23.87
N GLU A 59 -6.89 6.67 22.81
CA GLU A 59 -8.01 7.61 22.81
C GLU A 59 -9.34 6.93 22.45
N GLY A 60 -9.34 5.63 22.21
CA GLY A 60 -10.52 4.87 21.85
C GLY A 60 -10.91 4.97 20.37
N VAL A 61 -10.06 5.54 19.53
CA VAL A 61 -10.33 5.70 18.09
C VAL A 61 -9.85 4.46 17.34
N GLN A 62 -10.73 3.87 16.55
CA GLN A 62 -10.40 2.81 15.62
C GLN A 62 -10.30 3.37 14.21
N LYS A 63 -9.17 3.07 13.55
CA LYS A 63 -8.94 3.40 12.14
C LYS A 63 -8.98 2.12 11.30
N ASN A 64 -9.34 2.26 10.04
CA ASN A 64 -9.24 1.17 9.11
C ASN A 64 -7.78 0.89 8.78
N PHE A 65 -7.45 -0.37 8.52
CA PHE A 65 -6.13 -0.73 8.04
C PHE A 65 -5.87 -0.11 6.67
N CYS A 66 -4.63 0.34 6.46
CA CYS A 66 -4.11 0.72 5.16
C CYS A 66 -2.92 -0.18 4.85
N ILE A 67 -2.97 -0.85 3.70
CA ILE A 67 -1.91 -1.77 3.26
C ILE A 67 -1.16 -1.14 2.11
N TRP A 68 0.17 -1.20 2.19
CA TRP A 68 1.06 -0.72 1.15
C TRP A 68 1.47 -1.89 0.25
N ASP A 69 1.21 -1.75 -1.04
CA ASP A 69 1.57 -2.71 -2.07
C ASP A 69 2.77 -2.16 -2.85
N TRP A 70 3.94 -2.73 -2.59
CA TRP A 70 5.20 -2.27 -3.16
C TRP A 70 5.46 -2.98 -4.48
N ASN A 71 5.69 -2.22 -5.53
CA ASN A 71 5.94 -2.74 -6.87
C ASN A 71 7.21 -2.15 -7.45
N ASN A 72 7.98 -2.97 -8.18
CA ASN A 72 9.07 -2.46 -8.99
C ASN A 72 8.49 -1.65 -10.15
N VAL A 73 9.16 -0.55 -10.50
CA VAL A 73 8.79 0.21 -11.70
C VAL A 73 9.35 -0.54 -12.90
N PRO A 74 8.48 -1.10 -13.78
CA PRO A 74 8.96 -1.83 -14.95
C PRO A 74 9.46 -0.89 -16.04
N GLN A 75 10.30 -1.40 -16.93
CA GLN A 75 10.68 -0.66 -18.15
C GLN A 75 9.47 -0.47 -19.07
N SER A 76 8.58 -1.45 -19.08
CA SER A 76 7.32 -1.40 -19.81
C SER A 76 6.22 -2.02 -18.97
N ILE A 77 5.07 -1.33 -18.88
CA ILE A 77 3.89 -1.88 -18.21
C ILE A 77 3.33 -3.11 -18.93
N LEU A 78 3.70 -3.29 -20.19
CA LEU A 78 3.28 -4.44 -20.99
C LEU A 78 4.10 -5.70 -20.71
N ASN A 79 5.11 -5.63 -19.85
CA ASN A 79 5.90 -6.78 -19.46
C ASN A 79 5.06 -7.74 -18.60
N GLU A 80 4.60 -8.82 -19.20
CA GLU A 80 3.70 -9.80 -18.57
C GLU A 80 4.30 -10.50 -17.34
N ASN A 81 5.62 -10.51 -17.22
CA ASN A 81 6.29 -11.11 -16.06
C ASN A 81 6.39 -10.15 -14.87
N GLY A 82 6.13 -8.86 -15.08
CA GLY A 82 6.19 -7.86 -14.02
C GLY A 82 5.04 -7.98 -13.03
N ASN A 83 5.33 -7.76 -11.74
CA ASN A 83 4.31 -7.82 -10.70
C ASN A 83 3.24 -6.73 -10.87
N LEU A 84 3.64 -5.55 -11.29
CA LEU A 84 2.69 -4.46 -11.52
C LEU A 84 1.72 -4.79 -12.66
N HIS A 85 2.22 -5.34 -13.77
CA HIS A 85 1.36 -5.80 -14.86
C HIS A 85 0.32 -6.81 -14.36
N LYS A 86 0.76 -7.81 -13.62
CA LYS A 86 -0.13 -8.84 -13.07
C LYS A 86 -1.18 -8.24 -12.12
N ARG A 87 -0.75 -7.31 -11.28
CA ARG A 87 -1.64 -6.61 -10.34
C ARG A 87 -2.73 -5.85 -11.08
N LEU A 88 -2.35 -5.02 -12.04
CA LEU A 88 -3.31 -4.21 -12.79
C LEU A 88 -4.23 -5.07 -13.65
N LYS A 89 -3.70 -6.11 -14.27
CA LYS A 89 -4.51 -7.03 -15.08
C LYS A 89 -5.55 -7.75 -14.24
N GLN A 90 -5.16 -8.27 -13.08
CA GLN A 90 -6.07 -8.97 -12.18
C GLN A 90 -7.14 -8.02 -11.65
N TRP A 91 -6.78 -6.78 -11.36
CA TRP A 91 -7.69 -5.75 -10.85
C TRP A 91 -8.62 -5.18 -11.93
N GLY A 92 -8.35 -5.48 -13.20
CA GLY A 92 -9.17 -5.00 -14.31
C GLY A 92 -8.87 -3.57 -14.76
N ILE A 93 -7.69 -3.06 -14.44
CA ILE A 93 -7.25 -1.73 -14.89
C ILE A 93 -6.82 -1.81 -16.35
N ASP A 94 -7.32 -0.89 -17.19
CA ASP A 94 -6.84 -0.75 -18.56
C ASP A 94 -5.52 0.00 -18.57
N PHE A 95 -4.47 -0.66 -19.03
CA PHE A 95 -3.14 -0.08 -19.16
C PHE A 95 -2.58 -0.22 -20.57
N SER A 96 -3.42 -0.52 -21.55
CA SER A 96 -2.99 -0.79 -22.93
C SER A 96 -2.28 0.40 -23.57
N SER A 97 -2.62 1.62 -23.18
CA SER A 97 -1.99 2.85 -23.67
C SER A 97 -0.79 3.30 -22.84
N GLY A 98 -0.46 2.57 -21.78
CA GLY A 98 0.56 2.99 -20.82
C GLY A 98 0.16 4.21 -20.01
N PHE A 99 1.10 4.73 -19.25
CA PHE A 99 0.91 5.93 -18.44
C PHE A 99 2.10 6.87 -18.67
N ASN A 100 1.83 8.07 -19.16
CA ASN A 100 2.88 9.03 -19.47
C ASN A 100 3.47 9.70 -18.23
N ALA A 101 2.64 9.85 -17.19
CA ALA A 101 3.03 10.51 -15.95
C ALA A 101 2.37 9.80 -14.77
N LEU A 102 2.90 10.04 -13.56
CA LEU A 102 2.31 9.50 -12.33
C LEU A 102 0.84 9.93 -12.20
N GLU A 103 0.51 11.16 -12.57
CA GLU A 103 -0.88 11.65 -12.49
C GLU A 103 -1.83 10.83 -13.35
N ASP A 104 -1.40 10.35 -14.51
CA ASP A 104 -2.23 9.49 -15.36
C ASP A 104 -2.49 8.14 -14.69
N PHE A 105 -1.48 7.60 -14.05
CA PHE A 105 -1.60 6.37 -13.26
C PHE A 105 -2.53 6.58 -12.06
N GLU A 106 -2.38 7.69 -11.34
CA GLU A 106 -3.24 8.03 -10.20
C GLU A 106 -4.71 8.08 -10.61
N LYS A 107 -5.02 8.68 -11.75
CA LYS A 107 -6.40 8.75 -12.27
C LYS A 107 -6.99 7.36 -12.53
N ALA A 108 -6.15 6.41 -12.91
CA ALA A 108 -6.60 5.05 -13.21
C ALA A 108 -6.89 4.24 -11.94
N VAL A 109 -6.19 4.51 -10.84
CA VAL A 109 -6.23 3.65 -9.64
C VAL A 109 -6.90 4.30 -8.43
N LEU A 110 -6.80 5.62 -8.25
CA LEU A 110 -7.34 6.29 -7.07
C LEU A 110 -8.85 6.15 -6.99
N ASN A 111 -9.32 5.89 -5.77
CA ASN A 111 -10.73 5.68 -5.45
C ASN A 111 -11.35 4.46 -6.13
N ARG A 112 -10.52 3.59 -6.70
CA ARG A 112 -11.00 2.35 -7.30
C ARG A 112 -11.09 1.27 -6.25
N PRO A 113 -12.27 0.64 -6.10
CA PRO A 113 -12.42 -0.44 -5.13
C PRO A 113 -11.76 -1.73 -5.61
N ALA A 114 -11.43 -2.59 -4.65
CA ALA A 114 -10.85 -3.89 -4.91
C ALA A 114 -11.26 -4.87 -3.82
N THR A 115 -11.38 -6.14 -4.17
CA THR A 115 -11.45 -7.21 -3.20
C THR A 115 -10.06 -7.81 -3.07
N LEU A 116 -9.47 -7.66 -1.90
CA LEU A 116 -8.11 -8.12 -1.62
C LEU A 116 -8.12 -9.45 -0.87
N THR A 117 -7.16 -10.29 -1.18
CA THR A 117 -6.82 -11.44 -0.32
C THR A 117 -5.50 -11.11 0.35
N ILE A 118 -5.51 -11.10 1.68
CA ILE A 118 -4.35 -10.74 2.50
C ILE A 118 -3.75 -12.01 3.10
N VAL A 119 -2.45 -12.16 2.95
CA VAL A 119 -1.68 -13.25 3.55
C VAL A 119 -0.49 -12.65 4.29
N HIS A 120 -0.02 -13.37 5.31
CA HIS A 120 1.19 -12.95 6.02
C HIS A 120 2.41 -13.60 5.39
N GLY A 121 3.49 -12.81 5.30
CA GLY A 121 4.82 -13.29 4.95
C GLY A 121 5.76 -13.02 6.11
N THR A 122 6.82 -13.81 6.22
CA THR A 122 7.83 -13.61 7.26
C THR A 122 9.15 -13.25 6.62
N GLY A 123 9.74 -12.14 7.06
CA GLY A 123 11.06 -11.71 6.61
C GLY A 123 12.19 -12.46 7.32
N GLU A 124 13.43 -12.22 6.87
CA GLU A 124 14.63 -12.87 7.41
C GLU A 124 14.82 -12.62 8.91
N ASN A 125 14.37 -11.47 9.40
CA ASN A 125 14.47 -11.09 10.80
C ASN A 125 13.28 -11.55 11.65
N GLY A 126 12.40 -12.39 11.11
CA GLY A 126 11.20 -12.84 11.79
C GLY A 126 10.05 -11.85 11.79
N THR A 127 10.19 -10.68 11.15
CA THR A 127 9.12 -9.70 11.03
C THR A 127 8.01 -10.24 10.13
N VAL A 128 6.77 -10.12 10.59
CA VAL A 128 5.60 -10.55 9.83
C VAL A 128 5.08 -9.36 9.02
N TYR A 129 4.90 -9.56 7.72
CA TYR A 129 4.42 -8.56 6.79
C TYR A 129 3.06 -8.94 6.23
N ASP A 130 2.24 -7.91 5.95
CA ASP A 130 0.99 -8.08 5.23
C ASP A 130 1.28 -8.05 3.73
N ASN A 131 0.85 -9.07 3.01
CA ASN A 131 1.01 -9.17 1.57
C ASN A 131 -0.36 -9.31 0.90
N ILE A 132 -0.49 -8.71 -0.27
CA ILE A 132 -1.69 -8.86 -1.09
C ILE A 132 -1.46 -10.03 -2.05
N ALA A 133 -2.14 -11.14 -1.81
CA ALA A 133 -2.05 -12.32 -2.68
C ALA A 133 -2.94 -12.20 -3.91
N ALA A 134 -4.05 -11.47 -3.81
CA ALA A 134 -4.97 -11.24 -4.91
C ALA A 134 -5.63 -9.88 -4.78
N CYS A 135 -5.89 -9.24 -5.93
CA CYS A 135 -6.55 -7.95 -6.03
C CYS A 135 -7.57 -8.04 -7.17
N LEU A 136 -8.83 -8.23 -6.82
CA LEU A 136 -9.90 -8.47 -7.79
C LEU A 136 -10.75 -7.23 -7.99
N PRO A 137 -11.31 -7.03 -9.20
CA PRO A 137 -12.22 -5.92 -9.44
C PRO A 137 -13.54 -6.13 -8.69
N VAL A 138 -14.20 -5.02 -8.40
CA VAL A 138 -15.51 -4.99 -7.74
C VAL A 138 -16.53 -4.44 -8.71
N ASP A 139 -17.66 -5.14 -8.85
CA ASP A 139 -18.80 -4.64 -9.60
C ASP A 139 -19.57 -3.64 -8.72
N GLY A 140 -19.86 -2.46 -9.25
CA GLY A 140 -20.59 -1.42 -8.53
C GLY A 140 -19.68 -0.51 -7.71
N GLU A 141 -20.23 0.09 -6.67
CA GLU A 141 -19.53 1.14 -5.91
C GLU A 141 -18.38 0.62 -5.05
N GLY A 142 -18.54 -0.56 -4.45
CA GLY A 142 -17.53 -1.12 -3.56
C GLY A 142 -17.29 -0.29 -2.29
N PHE A 143 -16.20 -0.61 -1.61
CA PHE A 143 -15.79 0.11 -0.40
C PHE A 143 -15.30 1.51 -0.76
N GLN A 144 -15.69 2.51 0.03
CA GLN A 144 -15.36 3.91 -0.19
C GLN A 144 -14.32 4.38 0.82
N PRO A 145 -13.45 5.34 0.43
CA PRO A 145 -12.50 5.93 1.38
C PRO A 145 -13.23 6.55 2.56
N THR A 146 -12.71 6.31 3.78
CA THR A 146 -13.29 6.93 4.98
C THR A 146 -12.87 8.39 5.16
N GLY A 147 -11.83 8.83 4.44
CA GLY A 147 -11.24 10.15 4.59
C GLY A 147 -10.17 10.23 5.68
N ALA A 148 -9.91 9.14 6.39
CA ALA A 148 -8.91 9.14 7.46
C ALA A 148 -7.47 9.11 6.94
N TYR A 149 -7.25 8.59 5.74
CA TYR A 149 -5.92 8.52 5.15
C TYR A 149 -5.54 9.85 4.52
N THR A 150 -4.34 10.34 4.82
CA THR A 150 -3.76 11.51 4.18
C THR A 150 -2.73 11.06 3.15
N ARG A 151 -2.87 11.52 1.91
CA ARG A 151 -1.94 11.15 0.84
C ARG A 151 -0.53 11.61 1.15
N GLN A 152 0.46 10.84 0.72
CA GLN A 152 1.87 11.16 0.96
C GLN A 152 2.26 12.55 0.45
N LYS A 153 1.76 12.94 -0.72
CA LYS A 153 2.04 14.25 -1.30
C LYS A 153 1.53 15.43 -0.47
N ASP A 154 0.48 15.20 0.33
CA ASP A 154 -0.18 16.22 1.14
C ASP A 154 0.31 16.24 2.59
N ARG A 155 1.17 15.28 2.96
CA ARG A 155 1.77 15.28 4.28
C ARG A 155 2.84 16.35 4.34
N ASP A 156 2.84 17.12 5.44
CA ASP A 156 3.93 18.04 5.70
C ASP A 156 5.24 17.26 5.68
N ALA A 157 6.26 17.86 5.05
CA ALA A 157 7.58 17.26 5.08
C ALA A 157 7.97 17.07 6.54
N ASP A 158 8.02 15.81 6.98
CA ASP A 158 8.46 15.49 8.33
C ASP A 158 9.93 15.89 8.43
N PRO A 159 10.29 16.84 9.31
CA PRO A 159 11.68 17.27 9.44
C PRO A 159 12.59 16.20 10.03
N TYR A 160 12.06 15.06 10.33
CA TYR A 160 12.84 13.97 10.93
C TYR A 160 12.96 12.75 10.02
#